data_c7dacd7287233d23d0b97ac79b8d245b
#
_entry.id   c7dacd7287233d23d0b97ac79b8d245b
#
_cell.length_a   1.000
_cell.length_b   1.000
_cell.length_c   1.000
_cell.angle_alpha   90.00
_cell.angle_beta   90.00
_cell.angle_gamma   90.00
#
_symmetry.space_group_name_H-M   'P 1'
#
loop_
_entity.id
_entity.type
_entity.pdbx_description
1 polymer ?
#
loop_
_entity_poly.entity_id
_entity_poly.type
_entity_poly.pdbx_seq_one_letter_code
_entity_poly.pdbx_strand_id
1 'polypeptide(L)'
;MQTAYVTHALQGRLRLKIPAKRGDGFYFASLESDLSKCPGVESVTINPRAASALIKFWGGGGIAVLNQYARKHKLFTIKPDKNAELKTLNQFVYTQ
;
A
#
# COMPACT_ATOMS: atom_id res chain seq x y z
N MET A 1 14.40 -2.80 4.37
CA MET A 1 13.16 -2.35 3.71
C MET A 1 11.98 -2.64 4.62
N GLN A 2 11.04 -1.71 4.72
CA GLN A 2 9.87 -1.89 5.57
C GLN A 2 8.90 -2.92 4.99
N THR A 3 8.09 -3.52 5.87
CA THR A 3 7.01 -4.41 5.44
C THR A 3 5.69 -3.66 5.54
N ALA A 4 4.96 -3.63 4.42
CA ALA A 4 3.61 -3.08 4.36
C ALA A 4 2.62 -4.23 4.23
N TYR A 5 1.59 -4.23 5.06
CA TYR A 5 0.57 -5.27 5.04
C TYR A 5 -0.70 -4.75 4.38
N VAL A 6 -1.26 -5.55 3.47
CA VAL A 6 -2.54 -5.21 2.84
C VAL A 6 -3.64 -5.48 3.85
N THR A 7 -4.37 -4.44 4.26
CA THR A 7 -5.50 -4.58 5.17
C THR A 7 -6.84 -4.43 4.47
N HIS A 8 -6.83 -3.91 3.25
CA HIS A 8 -8.05 -3.74 2.46
C HIS A 8 -7.64 -3.55 1.00
N ALA A 9 -8.29 -4.27 0.10
CA ALA A 9 -8.02 -4.16 -1.32
C ALA A 9 -9.31 -4.26 -2.11
N LEU A 10 -9.61 -3.21 -2.88
CA LEU A 10 -10.70 -3.18 -3.85
C LEU A 10 -10.12 -2.72 -5.17
N GLN A 11 -10.88 -2.89 -6.23
CA GLN A 11 -10.46 -2.39 -7.53
C GLN A 11 -10.23 -0.88 -7.44
N GLY A 12 -9.02 -0.45 -7.77
CA GLY A 12 -8.67 0.97 -7.74
C GLY A 12 -8.39 1.55 -6.37
N ARG A 13 -8.36 0.72 -5.31
CA ARG A 13 -8.19 1.22 -3.95
C ARG A 13 -7.47 0.20 -3.08
N LEU A 14 -6.42 0.65 -2.39
CA LEU A 14 -5.58 -0.23 -1.58
C LEU A 14 -5.24 0.45 -0.27
N ARG A 15 -5.49 -0.23 0.85
CA ARG A 15 -5.03 0.24 2.16
C ARG A 15 -3.89 -0.63 2.63
N LEU A 16 -2.81 0.01 3.02
CA LEU A 16 -1.63 -0.65 3.57
C LEU A 16 -1.41 -0.21 5.00
N LYS A 17 -0.86 -1.12 5.81
CA LYS A 17 -0.35 -0.78 7.13
C LYS A 17 1.14 -1.06 7.21
N ILE A 18 1.86 -0.15 7.86
CA ILE A 18 3.30 -0.28 8.09
C ILE A 18 3.51 -0.12 9.60
N PRO A 19 3.24 -1.18 10.38
CA PRO A 19 3.21 -1.08 11.84
C PRO A 19 4.52 -0.61 12.46
N ALA A 20 5.64 -0.94 11.84
CA ALA A 20 6.96 -0.54 12.35
C ALA A 20 7.14 0.97 12.37
N LYS A 21 6.32 1.70 11.63
CA LYS A 21 6.42 3.17 11.51
C LYS A 21 5.23 3.89 12.16
N ARG A 22 4.47 3.22 13.00
CA ARG A 22 3.34 3.84 13.69
C ARG A 22 3.76 5.10 14.43
N GLY A 23 3.07 6.20 14.18
CA GLY A 23 3.34 7.48 14.82
C GLY A 23 4.45 8.29 14.17
N ASP A 24 5.14 7.74 13.17
CA ASP A 24 6.26 8.43 12.51
C ASP A 24 5.72 9.32 11.39
N GLY A 25 5.42 10.58 11.74
CA GLY A 25 4.85 11.52 10.78
C GLY A 25 5.80 11.86 9.64
N PHE A 26 7.09 11.93 9.90
CA PHE A 26 8.07 12.21 8.85
C PHE A 26 8.14 11.09 7.83
N TYR A 27 8.14 9.85 8.31
CA TYR A 27 8.14 8.69 7.43
C TYR A 27 6.93 8.70 6.51
N PHE A 28 5.73 8.89 7.08
CA PHE A 28 4.50 8.84 6.29
C PHE A 28 4.37 10.04 5.34
N ALA A 29 4.83 11.22 5.73
CA ALA A 29 4.84 12.37 4.84
C ALA A 29 5.75 12.13 3.63
N SER A 30 6.93 11.57 3.87
CA SER A 30 7.86 11.21 2.81
C SER A 30 7.26 10.12 1.92
N LEU A 31 6.62 9.13 2.53
CA LEU A 31 5.97 8.04 1.80
C LEU A 31 4.86 8.58 0.89
N GLU A 32 4.05 9.50 1.39
CA GLU A 32 3.00 10.13 0.59
C GLU A 32 3.58 10.80 -0.65
N SER A 33 4.64 11.57 -0.46
CA SER A 33 5.31 12.26 -1.55
C SER A 33 5.86 11.27 -2.57
N ASP A 34 6.51 10.20 -2.11
CA ASP A 34 7.11 9.21 -2.99
C ASP A 34 6.06 8.42 -3.76
N LEU A 35 5.02 7.97 -3.08
CA LEU A 35 3.95 7.18 -3.72
C LEU A 35 3.12 8.00 -4.69
N SER A 36 2.99 9.30 -4.45
CA SER A 36 2.26 10.18 -5.36
C SER A 36 2.90 10.27 -6.74
N LYS A 37 4.17 9.91 -6.85
CA LYS A 37 4.90 9.90 -8.12
C LYS A 37 4.80 8.57 -8.85
N CYS A 38 4.19 7.56 -8.23
CA CYS A 38 4.04 6.25 -8.85
C CYS A 38 3.04 6.34 -10.01
N PRO A 39 3.37 5.79 -11.19
CA PRO A 39 2.44 5.80 -12.32
C PRO A 39 1.12 5.14 -11.96
N GLY A 40 0.02 5.77 -12.31
CA GLY A 40 -1.31 5.25 -12.09
C GLY A 40 -1.91 5.59 -10.73
N VAL A 41 -1.16 6.19 -9.83
CA VAL A 41 -1.68 6.60 -8.52
C VAL A 41 -2.45 7.91 -8.67
N GLU A 42 -3.72 7.86 -8.25
CA GLU A 42 -4.59 9.05 -8.23
C GLU A 42 -4.36 9.88 -6.99
N SER A 43 -4.34 9.23 -5.82
CA SER A 43 -4.16 9.93 -4.55
C SER A 43 -3.60 9.00 -3.49
N VAL A 44 -2.96 9.60 -2.49
CA VAL A 44 -2.43 8.90 -1.32
C VAL A 44 -2.90 9.65 -0.08
N THR A 45 -3.53 8.93 0.84
CA THR A 45 -3.96 9.49 2.12
C THR A 45 -3.26 8.73 3.23
N ILE A 46 -2.48 9.43 4.04
CA ILE A 46 -1.73 8.81 5.13
C ILE A 46 -2.40 9.05 6.47
N ASN A 47 -2.19 8.10 7.39
CA ASN A 47 -2.62 8.24 8.77
C ASN A 47 -1.53 7.64 9.66
N PRO A 48 -0.57 8.46 10.13
CA PRO A 48 0.54 7.95 10.94
C PRO A 48 0.10 7.29 12.24
N ARG A 49 -0.97 7.78 12.86
CA ARG A 49 -1.49 7.18 14.11
C ARG A 49 -1.94 5.75 13.92
N ALA A 50 -2.55 5.48 12.78
CA ALA A 50 -3.00 4.14 12.41
C ALA A 50 -1.92 3.37 11.65
N ALA A 51 -0.78 4.00 11.40
CA ALA A 51 0.29 3.44 10.57
C ALA A 51 -0.20 3.00 9.20
N SER A 52 -1.11 3.77 8.59
CA SER A 52 -1.75 3.37 7.35
C SER A 52 -1.55 4.37 6.22
N ALA A 53 -1.63 3.84 4.99
CA ALA A 53 -1.67 4.61 3.76
C ALA A 53 -2.78 4.05 2.89
N LEU A 54 -3.68 4.93 2.44
CA LEU A 54 -4.74 4.58 1.51
C LEU A 54 -4.35 5.10 0.14
N ILE A 55 -4.22 4.20 -0.83
CA ILE A 55 -3.81 4.56 -2.18
C ILE A 55 -4.99 4.32 -3.12
N LYS A 56 -5.34 5.34 -3.89
CA LYS A 56 -6.32 5.22 -4.94
C LYS A 56 -5.62 5.29 -6.29
N PHE A 57 -6.09 4.48 -7.23
CA PHE A 57 -5.50 4.38 -8.56
C PHE A 57 -6.49 4.84 -9.61
N TRP A 58 -5.97 5.44 -10.68
CA TRP A 58 -6.75 5.69 -11.88
C TRP A 58 -7.12 4.34 -12.51
N GLY A 59 -8.36 4.16 -12.86
CA GLY A 59 -8.83 2.89 -13.37
C GLY A 59 -8.91 1.84 -12.29
N GLY A 60 -8.74 0.59 -12.63
CA GLY A 60 -9.03 -0.50 -11.72
C GLY A 60 -7.85 -1.33 -11.26
N GLY A 61 -6.65 -0.95 -11.66
CA GLY A 61 -5.49 -1.77 -11.38
C GLY A 61 -4.57 -1.14 -10.36
N GLY A 62 -3.33 -1.58 -10.35
CA GLY A 62 -2.26 -0.85 -9.71
C GLY A 62 -1.43 -1.55 -8.68
N ILE A 63 -1.94 -2.62 -8.02
CA ILE A 63 -1.14 -3.24 -6.93
C ILE A 63 0.19 -3.80 -7.44
N ALA A 64 0.21 -4.40 -8.63
CA ALA A 64 1.44 -4.94 -9.19
C ALA A 64 2.42 -3.83 -9.53
N VAL A 65 1.93 -2.75 -10.14
CA VAL A 65 2.76 -1.59 -10.47
C VAL A 65 3.27 -0.92 -9.19
N LEU A 66 2.40 -0.78 -8.19
CA LEU A 66 2.77 -0.20 -6.91
C LEU A 66 3.87 -1.01 -6.23
N ASN A 67 3.71 -2.34 -6.22
CA ASN A 67 4.70 -3.23 -5.60
C ASN A 67 6.06 -3.10 -6.28
N GLN A 68 6.08 -3.09 -7.62
CA GLN A 68 7.33 -2.88 -8.37
C GLN A 68 7.96 -1.54 -8.05
N TYR A 69 7.15 -0.49 -8.05
CA TYR A 69 7.61 0.87 -7.78
C TYR A 69 8.20 0.97 -6.37
N ALA A 70 7.49 0.45 -5.38
CA ALA A 70 7.92 0.50 -3.99
C ALA A 70 9.22 -0.27 -3.78
N ARG A 71 9.38 -1.42 -4.41
CA ARG A 71 10.60 -2.21 -4.31
C ARG A 71 11.77 -1.54 -5.02
N LYS A 72 11.52 -0.98 -6.21
CA LYS A 72 12.55 -0.27 -6.97
C LYS A 72 13.10 0.91 -6.19
N HIS A 73 12.23 1.65 -5.50
CA HIS A 73 12.64 2.81 -4.72
C HIS A 73 12.92 2.48 -3.25
N LYS A 74 12.91 1.20 -2.89
CA LYS A 74 13.23 0.71 -1.55
C LYS A 74 12.35 1.31 -0.47
N LEU A 75 11.06 1.46 -0.78
CA LEU A 75 10.08 2.02 0.15
C LEU A 75 9.54 0.97 1.11
N PHE A 76 9.05 -0.12 0.57
CA PHE A 76 8.51 -1.23 1.36
C PHE A 76 8.31 -2.47 0.48
N THR A 77 8.06 -3.60 1.15
CA THR A 77 7.62 -4.84 0.50
C THR A 77 6.20 -5.12 0.96
N ILE A 78 5.31 -5.42 0.02
CA ILE A 78 3.91 -5.67 0.32
C ILE A 78 3.71 -7.14 0.68
N LYS A 79 3.01 -7.38 1.81
CA LYS A 79 2.62 -8.72 2.25
C LYS A 79 1.15 -8.70 2.67
N PRO A 80 0.45 -9.86 2.57
CA PRO A 80 -0.91 -9.94 3.10
C PRO A 80 -0.91 -9.80 4.62
N ASP A 81 -1.99 -9.23 5.16
CA ASP A 81 -2.18 -9.17 6.60
C ASP A 81 -2.31 -10.57 7.17
N LYS A 82 -1.65 -10.84 8.30
CA LYS A 82 -1.66 -12.17 8.91
C LYS A 82 -3.07 -12.66 9.22
N ASN A 83 -3.91 -11.76 9.72
CA ASN A 83 -5.27 -12.11 10.14
C ASN A 83 -6.22 -12.28 8.96
N ALA A 84 -5.87 -11.74 7.82
CA ALA A 84 -6.70 -11.78 6.61
C ALA A 84 -5.97 -12.49 5.46
N GLU A 85 -4.91 -13.22 5.77
CA GLU A 85 -4.00 -13.76 4.76
C GLU A 85 -4.72 -14.56 3.68
N LEU A 86 -5.48 -15.59 4.08
CA LEU A 86 -6.17 -16.43 3.12
C LEU A 86 -7.20 -15.66 2.31
N LYS A 87 -7.95 -14.79 2.99
CA LYS A 87 -8.98 -13.99 2.35
C LYS A 87 -8.38 -13.01 1.35
N THR A 88 -7.29 -12.36 1.75
CA THR A 88 -6.61 -11.40 0.89
C THR A 88 -5.99 -12.06 -0.33
N LEU A 89 -5.35 -13.21 -0.11
CA LEU A 89 -4.76 -13.97 -1.21
C LEU A 89 -5.84 -14.46 -2.19
N ASN A 90 -6.97 -14.91 -1.68
CA ASN A 90 -8.08 -15.33 -2.53
C ASN A 90 -8.61 -14.19 -3.36
N GLN A 91 -8.72 -13.00 -2.78
CA GLN A 91 -9.13 -11.82 -3.53
C GLN A 91 -8.17 -11.53 -4.69
N PHE A 92 -6.87 -11.60 -4.44
CA PHE A 92 -5.88 -11.34 -5.48
C PHE A 92 -5.90 -12.39 -6.58
N VAL A 93 -6.12 -13.64 -6.21
CA VAL A 93 -6.21 -14.74 -7.18
C VAL A 93 -7.44 -14.58 -8.06
N TYR A 94 -8.58 -14.29 -7.45
CA TYR A 94 -9.84 -14.22 -8.20
C TYR A 94 -10.02 -12.93 -9.00
N THR A 95 -9.32 -11.87 -8.65
CA THR A 95 -9.41 -10.61 -9.39
C THR A 95 -8.42 -10.54 -10.55
N GLN A 96 -7.57 -11.50 -10.64
CA GLN A 96 -6.65 -11.59 -11.78
C GLN A 96 -7.28 -12.39 -12.90
#